data_cc1cfae480d15c8eadfa4e5fc930d7c0
#
_entry.id   cc1cfae480d15c8eadfa4e5fc930d7c0
#
_cell.length_a   1.000
_cell.length_b   1.000
_cell.length_c   1.000
_cell.angle_alpha   90.00
_cell.angle_beta   90.00
_cell.angle_gamma   90.00
#
_symmetry.space_group_name_H-M   'P 1'
#
loop_
_entity.id
_entity.type
_entity.pdbx_description
1 polymer ?
#
loop_
_entity_poly.entity_id
_entity_poly.type
_entity_poly.pdbx_seq_one_letter_code
_entity_poly.pdbx_strand_id
1 'polypeptide(L)'
;MLFVHFQPRDASEIPESVKKGFYIAETGRPGPVLIDIPKDVQTNEAPMKFPDEFKIRGYHPWTDPDIAQIEKAIDMLLAAEKPIILSGGGVTISSAFQDN
;
A
#
# COMPACT_ATOMS: atom_id res chain seq x y z
N MET A 1 -2.35 7.36 11.42
CA MET A 1 -1.16 6.81 10.74
C MET A 1 -0.95 5.40 11.27
N LEU A 2 -1.12 4.39 10.44
CA LEU A 2 -0.95 2.99 10.86
C LEU A 2 0.54 2.66 10.73
N PHE A 3 1.23 2.44 11.85
CA PHE A 3 2.57 1.88 11.82
C PHE A 3 2.46 0.37 11.68
N VAL A 4 2.91 -0.16 10.56
CA VAL A 4 3.07 -1.59 10.39
C VAL A 4 4.48 -1.96 10.83
N HIS A 5 4.57 -2.99 11.66
CA HIS A 5 5.82 -3.49 12.22
C HIS A 5 5.97 -4.97 11.86
N PHE A 6 7.11 -5.32 11.30
CA PHE A 6 7.51 -6.70 11.05
C PHE A 6 8.70 -7.06 11.93
N GLN A 7 8.66 -8.25 12.52
CA GLN A 7 9.78 -8.81 13.26
C GLN A 7 9.96 -10.27 12.84
N PRO A 8 10.89 -10.57 11.92
CA PRO A 8 11.21 -11.94 11.57
C PRO A 8 11.79 -12.68 12.78
N ARG A 9 11.39 -13.93 12.95
CA ARG A 9 11.85 -14.81 14.05
C ARG A 9 12.96 -15.73 13.62
N ASP A 10 13.15 -15.87 12.32
CA ASP A 10 14.19 -16.70 11.70
C ASP A 10 14.80 -15.96 10.51
N ALA A 11 16.08 -16.24 10.22
CA ALA A 11 16.78 -15.59 9.11
C ALA A 11 16.12 -15.85 7.74
N SER A 12 15.45 -16.98 7.56
CA SER A 12 14.71 -17.30 6.32
C SER A 12 13.46 -16.44 6.11
N GLU A 13 12.93 -15.80 7.17
CA GLU A 13 11.76 -14.90 7.08
C GLU A 13 12.14 -13.46 6.68
N ILE A 14 13.43 -13.10 6.74
CA ILE A 14 13.90 -11.75 6.43
C ILE A 14 13.48 -11.29 5.02
N PRO A 15 13.72 -12.07 3.94
CA PRO A 15 13.38 -11.65 2.59
C PRO A 15 11.88 -11.37 2.41
N GLU A 16 11.02 -12.19 2.99
CA GLU A 16 9.57 -11.99 2.93
C GLU A 16 9.13 -10.76 3.73
N SER A 17 9.70 -10.57 4.92
CA SER A 17 9.40 -9.40 5.77
C SER A 17 9.79 -8.09 5.09
N VAL A 18 10.95 -8.07 4.43
CA VAL A 18 11.40 -6.90 3.66
C VAL A 18 10.47 -6.64 2.47
N LYS A 19 10.12 -7.67 1.70
CA LYS A 19 9.21 -7.54 0.55
C LYS A 19 7.83 -7.03 0.98
N LYS A 20 7.26 -7.55 2.06
CA LYS A 20 6.01 -7.07 2.65
C LYS A 20 6.11 -5.62 3.13
N GLY A 21 7.24 -5.26 3.73
CA GLY A 21 7.50 -3.90 4.21
C GLY A 21 7.46 -2.89 3.07
N PHE A 22 8.18 -3.14 1.99
CA PHE A 22 8.15 -2.28 0.79
C PHE A 22 6.77 -2.21 0.17
N TYR A 23 6.09 -3.34 0.02
CA TYR A 23 4.75 -3.36 -0.54
C TYR A 23 3.76 -2.47 0.24
N ILE A 24 3.76 -2.54 1.58
CA ILE A 24 2.91 -1.67 2.40
C ILE A 24 3.37 -0.21 2.33
N ALA A 25 4.69 0.04 2.29
CA ALA A 25 5.21 1.39 2.24
C ALA A 25 4.82 2.14 0.96
N GLU A 26 4.64 1.43 -0.14
CA GLU A 26 4.38 1.99 -1.48
C GLU A 26 2.91 1.96 -1.90
N THR A 27 2.08 1.08 -1.31
CA THR A 27 0.70 0.87 -1.75
C THR A 27 -0.33 1.48 -0.81
N GLY A 28 -1.55 1.65 -1.30
CA GLY A 28 -2.65 2.27 -0.56
C GLY A 28 -2.33 3.73 -0.22
N ARG A 29 -2.20 4.03 1.07
CA ARG A 29 -1.66 5.31 1.54
C ARG A 29 -0.19 5.12 1.89
N PRO A 30 0.75 5.53 1.05
CA PRO A 30 2.17 5.34 1.29
C PRO A 30 2.63 5.91 2.63
N GLY A 31 3.55 5.20 3.29
CA GLY A 31 4.06 5.63 4.58
C GLY A 31 5.16 4.72 5.12
N PRO A 32 5.78 5.08 6.24
CA PRO A 32 6.89 4.33 6.80
C PRO A 32 6.45 2.99 7.37
N VAL A 33 7.31 1.99 7.23
CA VAL A 33 7.19 0.65 7.82
C VAL A 33 8.44 0.37 8.65
N LEU A 34 8.26 -0.23 9.81
CA LEU A 34 9.35 -0.66 10.66
C LEU A 34 9.60 -2.16 10.47
N ILE A 35 10.86 -2.53 10.22
CA ILE A 35 11.31 -3.92 10.25
C ILE A 35 12.38 -4.04 11.33
N ASP A 36 12.04 -4.73 12.41
CA ASP A 36 12.96 -5.00 13.51
C ASP A 36 13.56 -6.39 13.33
N ILE A 37 14.88 -6.46 13.10
CA ILE A 37 15.58 -7.73 12.91
C ILE A 37 16.43 -7.99 14.15
N PRO A 38 16.05 -8.96 15.01
CA PRO A 38 16.79 -9.31 16.20
C PRO A 38 18.24 -9.73 15.87
N LYS A 39 19.17 -9.46 16.79
CA LYS A 39 20.58 -9.71 16.56
C LYS A 39 20.90 -11.19 16.28
N ASP A 40 20.26 -12.10 16.97
CA ASP A 40 20.39 -13.54 16.76
C ASP A 40 19.93 -13.96 15.37
N VAL A 41 18.81 -13.38 14.88
CA VAL A 41 18.30 -13.61 13.52
C VAL A 41 19.28 -13.09 12.47
N GLN A 42 19.94 -11.94 12.72
CA GLN A 42 20.93 -11.37 11.79
C GLN A 42 22.21 -12.22 11.65
N THR A 43 22.56 -12.98 12.69
CA THR A 43 23.77 -13.81 12.71
C THR A 43 23.54 -15.24 12.24
N ASN A 44 22.30 -15.66 12.08
CA ASN A 44 21.96 -16.99 11.62
C ASN A 44 22.07 -17.11 10.09
N GLU A 45 22.41 -18.31 9.64
CA GLU A 45 22.46 -18.64 8.23
C GLU A 45 21.09 -19.13 7.76
N ALA A 46 20.70 -18.73 6.55
CA ALA A 46 19.49 -19.20 5.91
C ALA A 46 19.67 -19.31 4.39
N PRO A 47 18.93 -20.19 3.71
CA PRO A 47 18.90 -20.24 2.26
C PRO A 47 18.41 -18.89 1.70
N MET A 48 19.13 -18.33 0.74
CA MET A 48 18.72 -17.11 0.07
C MET A 48 17.56 -17.41 -0.90
N LYS A 49 16.34 -17.30 -0.39
CA LYS A 49 15.10 -17.48 -1.15
C LYS A 49 14.27 -16.22 -1.04
N PHE A 50 13.93 -15.63 -2.18
CA PHE A 50 13.01 -14.50 -2.26
C PHE A 50 11.65 -15.02 -2.69
N PRO A 51 10.58 -14.81 -1.91
CA PRO A 51 9.25 -15.27 -2.29
C PRO A 51 8.74 -14.47 -3.50
N ASP A 52 8.23 -15.17 -4.53
CA ASP A 52 7.59 -14.53 -5.67
C ASP A 52 6.23 -13.95 -5.27
N GLU A 53 5.50 -14.69 -4.45
CA GLU A 53 4.20 -14.29 -3.91
C GLU A 53 4.22 -14.25 -2.39
N PHE A 54 3.45 -13.34 -1.82
CA PHE A 54 3.21 -13.26 -0.39
C PHE A 54 1.80 -12.75 -0.12
N LYS A 55 1.28 -13.05 1.08
CA LYS A 55 -0.01 -12.55 1.55
C LYS A 55 0.16 -11.76 2.82
N ILE A 56 -0.51 -10.62 2.90
CA ILE A 56 -0.58 -9.81 4.12
C ILE A 56 -2.02 -9.89 4.63
N ARG A 57 -2.16 -10.45 5.83
CA ARG A 57 -3.48 -10.62 6.44
C ARG A 57 -4.14 -9.26 6.68
N GLY A 58 -5.36 -9.10 6.15
CA GLY A 58 -6.15 -7.89 6.36
C GLY A 58 -5.67 -6.66 5.58
N TYR A 59 -4.69 -6.80 4.68
CA TYR A 59 -4.23 -5.71 3.83
C TYR A 59 -4.57 -6.00 2.37
N HIS A 60 -5.55 -5.27 1.86
CA HIS A 60 -6.03 -5.36 0.48
C HIS A 60 -6.25 -3.95 -0.05
N PRO A 61 -5.20 -3.28 -0.56
CA PRO A 61 -5.37 -1.97 -1.17
C PRO A 61 -6.28 -2.08 -2.40
N TRP A 62 -7.30 -1.23 -2.45
CA TRP A 62 -8.19 -1.14 -3.61
C TRP A 62 -7.43 -0.49 -4.76
N THR A 63 -7.33 -1.19 -5.88
CA THR A 63 -6.66 -0.72 -7.10
C THR A 63 -7.64 -0.49 -8.23
N ASP A 64 -8.77 -1.17 -8.20
CA ASP A 64 -9.75 -1.10 -9.28
C ASP A 64 -10.91 -0.16 -8.92
N PRO A 65 -11.26 0.78 -9.80
CA PRO A 65 -12.38 1.70 -9.58
C PRO A 65 -13.72 0.98 -9.76
N ASP A 66 -14.71 1.38 -8.97
CA ASP A 66 -16.11 1.01 -9.20
C ASP A 66 -16.71 1.93 -10.26
N ILE A 67 -16.78 1.44 -11.50
CA ILE A 67 -17.25 2.21 -12.65
C ILE A 67 -18.68 2.71 -12.46
N ALA A 68 -19.57 1.90 -11.89
CA ALA A 68 -20.96 2.31 -11.68
C ALA A 68 -21.08 3.46 -10.69
N GLN A 69 -20.22 3.51 -9.67
CA GLN A 69 -20.16 4.63 -8.73
C GLN A 69 -19.57 5.89 -9.38
N ILE A 70 -18.60 5.74 -10.28
CA ILE A 70 -18.02 6.85 -11.03
C ILE A 70 -19.08 7.47 -11.96
N GLU A 71 -19.79 6.66 -12.72
CA GLU A 71 -20.88 7.13 -13.61
C GLU A 71 -21.92 7.91 -12.82
N LYS A 72 -22.37 7.37 -11.69
CA LYS A 72 -23.32 8.06 -10.81
C LYS A 72 -22.78 9.39 -10.28
N ALA A 73 -21.49 9.46 -9.94
CA ALA A 73 -20.88 10.71 -9.49
C ALA A 73 -20.81 11.74 -10.60
N ILE A 74 -20.54 11.33 -11.85
CA ILE A 74 -20.55 12.21 -13.02
C ILE A 74 -21.97 12.74 -13.26
N ASP A 75 -23.00 11.91 -13.23
CA ASP A 75 -24.38 12.33 -13.39
C ASP A 75 -24.79 13.37 -12.34
N MET A 76 -24.37 13.16 -11.09
CA MET A 76 -24.62 14.13 -10.01
C MET A 76 -23.92 15.46 -10.25
N LEU A 77 -22.67 15.45 -10.76
CA LEU A 77 -21.92 16.67 -11.09
C LEU A 77 -22.59 17.43 -12.24
N LEU A 78 -23.04 16.73 -13.29
CA LEU A 78 -23.70 17.33 -14.45
C LEU A 78 -25.08 17.91 -14.11
N ALA A 79 -25.77 17.33 -13.13
CA ALA A 79 -27.06 17.82 -12.66
C ALA A 79 -26.96 18.99 -11.66
N ALA A 80 -25.77 19.26 -11.12
CA ALA A 80 -25.58 20.28 -10.11
C ALA A 80 -25.46 21.69 -10.72
N GLU A 81 -26.18 22.66 -10.16
CA GLU A 81 -26.06 24.06 -10.59
C GLU A 81 -24.76 24.74 -10.15
N LYS A 82 -24.23 24.34 -9.00
CA LYS A 82 -23.02 24.92 -8.40
C LYS A 82 -22.17 23.81 -7.76
N PRO A 83 -21.54 22.94 -8.55
CA PRO A 83 -20.73 21.86 -8.02
C PRO A 83 -19.45 22.39 -7.36
N ILE A 84 -19.04 21.74 -6.27
CA ILE A 84 -17.75 21.98 -5.61
C ILE A 84 -16.99 20.67 -5.59
N ILE A 85 -15.74 20.68 -6.07
CA ILE A 85 -14.84 19.53 -6.04
C ILE A 85 -13.75 19.79 -5.01
N LEU A 86 -13.70 18.92 -3.99
CA LEU A 86 -12.62 18.94 -3.00
C LEU A 86 -11.56 17.91 -3.37
N SER A 87 -10.43 18.39 -3.87
CA SER A 87 -9.29 17.55 -4.23
C SER A 87 -8.32 17.43 -3.06
N GLY A 88 -8.03 16.21 -2.63
CA GLY A 88 -7.11 15.93 -1.53
C GLY A 88 -5.75 15.40 -1.98
N GLY A 89 -4.87 15.08 -1.01
CA GLY A 89 -3.52 14.56 -1.27
C GLY A 89 -3.46 13.25 -2.07
N GLY A 90 -4.55 12.49 -2.13
CA GLY A 90 -4.64 11.28 -2.94
C GLY A 90 -4.45 11.54 -4.43
N VAL A 91 -4.90 12.68 -4.93
CA VAL A 91 -4.71 13.09 -6.34
C VAL A 91 -3.22 13.28 -6.65
N THR A 92 -2.48 13.88 -5.72
CA THR A 92 -1.03 14.08 -5.87
C THR A 92 -0.27 12.74 -5.79
N ILE A 93 -0.64 11.87 -4.85
CA ILE A 93 0.01 10.57 -4.65
C ILE A 93 -0.20 9.65 -5.84
N SER A 94 -1.40 9.67 -6.43
CA SER A 94 -1.74 8.85 -7.61
C SER A 94 -1.27 9.46 -8.94
N SER A 95 -0.68 10.66 -8.92
CA SER A 95 -0.31 11.43 -10.13
C SER A 95 -1.47 11.75 -11.06
N ALA A 96 -2.71 11.68 -10.58
CA ALA A 96 -3.92 11.91 -11.37
C ALA A 96 -4.07 13.36 -11.87
N PHE A 97 -3.24 14.28 -11.38
CA PHE A 97 -3.19 15.68 -11.87
C PHE A 97 -2.51 15.84 -13.23
N GLN A 98 -1.86 14.77 -13.75
CA GLN A 98 -1.18 14.80 -15.05
C GLN A 98 -2.09 14.44 -16.22
N ASP A 99 -3.30 13.95 -15.95
CA ASP A 99 -4.25 13.49 -16.95
C ASP A 99 -5.17 14.62 -17.49
N ASN A 100 -4.69 15.85 -17.51
CA ASN A 100 -5.40 17.02 -18.06
C ASN A 100 -4.89 17.38 -19.44
#